data_7f81c5d9df5eaac3e2ce592500866b2b
#
_entry.id   7f81c5d9df5eaac3e2ce592500866b2b
#
_cell.length_a   1.000
_cell.length_b   1.000
_cell.length_c   1.000
_cell.angle_alpha   90.00
_cell.angle_beta   90.00
_cell.angle_gamma   90.00
#
_symmetry.space_group_name_H-M   'P 1'
#
loop_
_entity.id
_entity.type
_entity.pdbx_description
1 polymer ?
#
loop_
_entity_poly.entity_id
_entity_poly.type
_entity_poly.pdbx_seq_one_letter_code
_entity_poly.pdbx_strand_id
1 'polypeptide(L)'
;VRTLLEVIGWASTVLVVVSLTQARVLRFRWLNLVGATLAVVYNAALAIWPFAAMNLVIAVIDVYWLRRLLRDRHDPEAYSVIEVSPTDGYLRHVLGVHLDDIRTFQPSYAAPVDDGGSRFAFLVQREAETVGAVVVRDDGGGQGLVELDYVTERFRDCTPGAFVYGASGVFEEHGLRRLVAAPELAHWSDYLTRVGFRRDGDAWIRDLAPA
;
A
#
# COMPACT_ATOMS: atom_id res chain seq x y z
N VAL A 1 31.22 28.43 7.52
CA VAL A 1 30.91 27.25 8.39
C VAL A 1 29.61 27.49 9.14
N ARG A 2 29.44 28.63 9.85
CA ARG A 2 28.26 28.92 10.68
C ARG A 2 26.97 28.92 9.84
N THR A 3 26.94 29.62 8.72
CA THR A 3 25.78 29.69 7.83
C THR A 3 25.38 28.29 7.29
N LEU A 4 26.37 27.46 6.96
CA LEU A 4 26.13 26.07 6.51
C LEU A 4 25.47 25.24 7.63
N LEU A 5 25.96 25.37 8.86
CA LEU A 5 25.36 24.69 10.01
C LEU A 5 23.92 25.15 10.25
N GLU A 6 23.66 26.47 10.17
CA GLU A 6 22.30 27.01 10.30
C GLU A 6 21.36 26.45 9.23
N VAL A 7 21.81 26.35 7.96
CA VAL A 7 21.03 25.75 6.86
C VAL A 7 20.72 24.27 7.16
N ILE A 8 21.72 23.50 7.62
CA ILE A 8 21.55 22.09 7.98
C ILE A 8 20.52 21.96 9.12
N GLY A 9 20.62 22.78 10.16
CA GLY A 9 19.70 22.79 11.30
C GLY A 9 18.24 23.06 10.86
N TRP A 10 18.02 24.09 10.06
CA TRP A 10 16.70 24.38 9.51
C TRP A 10 16.19 23.29 8.59
N ALA A 11 17.03 22.78 7.69
CA ALA A 11 16.67 21.70 6.78
C ALA A 11 16.24 20.43 7.56
N SER A 12 16.97 20.08 8.63
CA SER A 12 16.60 18.94 9.48
C SER A 12 15.24 19.13 10.12
N THR A 13 14.98 20.32 10.68
CA THR A 13 13.70 20.66 11.31
C THR A 13 12.54 20.58 10.32
N VAL A 14 12.70 21.20 9.14
CA VAL A 14 11.68 21.17 8.08
C VAL A 14 11.40 19.73 7.64
N LEU A 15 12.42 18.91 7.42
CA LEU A 15 12.26 17.51 7.02
C LEU A 15 11.50 16.69 8.08
N VAL A 16 11.83 16.85 9.35
CA VAL A 16 11.12 16.16 10.44
C VAL A 16 9.65 16.63 10.50
N VAL A 17 9.38 17.92 10.43
CA VAL A 17 8.00 18.45 10.43
C VAL A 17 7.23 17.96 9.22
N VAL A 18 7.80 18.02 8.02
CA VAL A 18 7.18 17.51 6.79
C VAL A 18 6.97 16.00 6.87
N SER A 19 7.86 15.25 7.51
CA SER A 19 7.67 13.80 7.70
C SER A 19 6.38 13.50 8.45
N LEU A 20 6.05 14.27 9.49
CA LEU A 20 4.86 14.07 10.31
C LEU A 20 3.54 14.31 9.55
N THR A 21 3.58 15.03 8.43
CA THR A 21 2.39 15.25 7.58
C THR A 21 2.19 14.15 6.54
N GLN A 22 3.13 13.19 6.44
CA GLN A 22 3.03 12.13 5.46
C GLN A 22 2.09 11.03 5.91
N ALA A 23 1.02 10.78 5.16
CA ALA A 23 0.13 9.64 5.41
C ALA A 23 0.83 8.29 5.12
N ARG A 24 1.73 8.26 4.13
CA ARG A 24 2.42 7.04 3.69
C ARG A 24 3.57 6.67 4.62
N VAL A 25 3.50 5.45 5.19
CA VAL A 25 4.43 5.00 6.23
C VAL A 25 5.90 4.96 5.78
N LEU A 26 6.19 4.52 4.56
CA LEU A 26 7.58 4.48 4.07
C LEU A 26 8.14 5.89 3.84
N ARG A 27 7.35 6.79 3.24
CA ARG A 27 7.77 8.19 3.04
C ARG A 27 8.03 8.89 4.36
N PHE A 28 7.11 8.70 5.34
CA PHE A 28 7.30 9.20 6.69
C PHE A 28 8.65 8.78 7.26
N ARG A 29 8.93 7.46 7.26
CA ARG A 29 10.16 6.92 7.84
C ARG A 29 11.43 7.41 7.13
N TRP A 30 11.42 7.49 5.79
CA TRP A 30 12.56 8.00 5.05
C TRP A 30 12.85 9.48 5.33
N LEU A 31 11.82 10.34 5.30
CA LEU A 31 11.98 11.76 5.57
C LEU A 31 12.44 12.01 7.00
N ASN A 32 11.86 11.27 7.96
CA ASN A 32 12.24 11.37 9.36
C ASN A 32 13.69 10.92 9.59
N LEU A 33 14.12 9.82 8.99
CA LEU A 33 15.50 9.33 9.07
C LEU A 33 16.50 10.36 8.53
N VAL A 34 16.24 10.94 7.36
CA VAL A 34 17.10 11.97 6.78
C VAL A 34 17.16 13.19 7.68
N GLY A 35 15.99 13.67 8.14
CA GLY A 35 15.91 14.81 9.05
C GLY A 35 16.66 14.57 10.37
N ALA A 36 16.43 13.42 11.01
CA ALA A 36 17.11 13.04 12.26
C ALA A 36 18.63 12.92 12.07
N THR A 37 19.09 12.35 10.95
CA THR A 37 20.53 12.24 10.64
C THR A 37 21.18 13.61 10.49
N LEU A 38 20.54 14.53 9.77
CA LEU A 38 21.02 15.92 9.66
C LEU A 38 21.04 16.62 11.02
N ALA A 39 20.02 16.38 11.87
CA ALA A 39 19.96 16.91 13.21
C ALA A 39 21.08 16.36 14.12
N VAL A 40 21.45 15.08 13.98
CA VAL A 40 22.62 14.51 14.69
C VAL A 40 23.89 15.27 14.31
N VAL A 41 24.15 15.46 13.02
CA VAL A 41 25.35 16.17 12.53
C VAL A 41 25.36 17.61 13.04
N TYR A 42 24.25 18.31 12.92
CA TYR A 42 24.12 19.70 13.39
C TYR A 42 24.38 19.83 14.90
N ASN A 43 23.68 19.04 15.73
CA ASN A 43 23.79 19.13 17.17
C ASN A 43 25.18 18.67 17.68
N ALA A 44 25.78 17.65 17.05
CA ALA A 44 27.13 17.22 17.38
C ALA A 44 28.18 18.29 17.03
N ALA A 45 28.05 18.96 15.90
CA ALA A 45 28.94 20.05 15.50
C ALA A 45 28.87 21.27 16.43
N LEU A 46 27.74 21.46 17.09
CA LEU A 46 27.53 22.50 18.11
C LEU A 46 27.78 22.01 19.56
N ALA A 47 28.24 20.76 19.73
CA ALA A 47 28.45 20.08 21.02
C ALA A 47 27.19 20.02 21.91
N ILE A 48 25.99 19.98 21.29
CA ILE A 48 24.69 19.84 22.00
C ILE A 48 24.35 18.36 22.11
N TRP A 49 25.11 17.65 22.94
CA TRP A 49 25.10 16.18 23.03
C TRP A 49 23.73 15.55 23.35
N PRO A 50 22.89 16.10 24.26
CA PRO A 50 21.58 15.50 24.53
C PRO A 50 20.67 15.44 23.30
N PHE A 51 20.65 16.50 22.49
CA PHE A 51 19.85 16.53 21.26
C PHE A 51 20.48 15.67 20.14
N ALA A 52 21.81 15.59 20.06
CA ALA A 52 22.47 14.67 19.15
C ALA A 52 22.12 13.22 19.48
N ALA A 53 22.18 12.83 20.76
CA ALA A 53 21.83 11.49 21.22
C ALA A 53 20.33 11.17 20.96
N MET A 54 19.43 12.09 21.25
CA MET A 54 18.00 11.91 20.99
C MET A 54 17.73 11.65 19.49
N ASN A 55 18.30 12.47 18.61
CA ASN A 55 18.10 12.28 17.16
C ASN A 55 18.78 11.01 16.63
N LEU A 56 19.87 10.59 17.21
CA LEU A 56 20.51 9.30 16.89
C LEU A 56 19.56 8.13 17.22
N VAL A 57 18.93 8.15 18.39
CA VAL A 57 17.95 7.12 18.76
C VAL A 57 16.78 7.10 17.76
N ILE A 58 16.26 8.27 17.37
CA ILE A 58 15.20 8.37 16.35
C ILE A 58 15.67 7.75 15.03
N ALA A 59 16.86 8.09 14.57
CA ALA A 59 17.43 7.53 13.34
C ALA A 59 17.56 6.00 13.39
N VAL A 60 18.01 5.45 14.52
CA VAL A 60 18.10 4.00 14.73
C VAL A 60 16.74 3.33 14.66
N ILE A 61 15.72 3.93 15.31
CA ILE A 61 14.34 3.44 15.28
C ILE A 61 13.81 3.45 13.83
N ASP A 62 14.05 4.52 13.07
CA ASP A 62 13.60 4.61 11.68
C ASP A 62 14.29 3.58 10.79
N VAL A 63 15.59 3.35 10.97
CA VAL A 63 16.31 2.28 10.25
C VAL A 63 15.71 0.90 10.57
N TYR A 64 15.41 0.61 11.84
CA TYR A 64 14.77 -0.64 12.24
C TYR A 64 13.42 -0.84 11.52
N TRP A 65 12.54 0.17 11.58
CA TRP A 65 11.22 0.09 10.96
C TRP A 65 11.30 0.03 9.42
N LEU A 66 12.21 0.81 8.80
CA LEU A 66 12.41 0.75 7.36
C LEU A 66 12.85 -0.63 6.91
N ARG A 67 13.83 -1.24 7.61
CA ARG A 67 14.27 -2.60 7.30
C ARG A 67 13.14 -3.61 7.43
N ARG A 68 12.33 -3.50 8.48
CA ARG A 68 11.16 -4.36 8.67
C ARG A 68 10.14 -4.17 7.55
N LEU A 69 9.73 -2.93 7.27
CA LEU A 69 8.76 -2.62 6.22
C LEU A 69 9.21 -3.06 4.82
N LEU A 70 10.51 -2.89 4.51
CA LEU A 70 11.06 -3.29 3.21
C LEU A 70 11.18 -4.82 3.09
N ARG A 71 11.46 -5.53 4.18
CA ARG A 71 11.47 -6.99 4.23
C ARG A 71 10.04 -7.53 4.04
N ASP A 72 9.11 -7.03 4.84
CA ASP A 72 7.70 -7.47 4.82
C ASP A 72 7.02 -7.21 3.46
N ARG A 73 7.54 -6.25 2.69
CA ARG A 73 7.05 -5.96 1.33
C ARG A 73 7.19 -7.15 0.36
N HIS A 74 8.17 -8.02 0.61
CA HIS A 74 8.47 -9.19 -0.22
C HIS A 74 8.15 -10.50 0.50
N ASP A 75 7.58 -10.41 1.70
CA ASP A 75 7.25 -11.55 2.54
C ASP A 75 5.76 -11.88 2.40
N PRO A 76 5.41 -13.01 1.75
CA PRO A 76 4.02 -13.43 1.62
C PRO A 76 3.34 -13.65 2.99
N GLU A 77 4.09 -14.05 4.02
CA GLU A 77 3.55 -14.29 5.35
C GLU A 77 3.18 -13.00 6.10
N ALA A 78 3.64 -11.84 5.62
CA ALA A 78 3.31 -10.54 6.22
C ALA A 78 1.87 -10.09 5.95
N TYR A 79 1.22 -10.68 4.97
CA TYR A 79 -0.15 -10.37 4.58
C TYR A 79 -1.02 -11.61 4.64
N SER A 80 -2.28 -11.44 5.01
CA SER A 80 -3.32 -12.44 4.88
C SER A 80 -4.47 -11.90 4.03
N VAL A 81 -5.10 -12.79 3.27
CA VAL A 81 -6.29 -12.48 2.48
C VAL A 81 -7.45 -13.23 3.10
N ILE A 82 -8.49 -12.50 3.45
CA ILE A 82 -9.71 -13.05 4.05
C ILE A 82 -10.83 -12.84 3.05
N GLU A 83 -11.39 -13.93 2.58
CA GLU A 83 -12.61 -13.87 1.78
C GLU A 83 -13.80 -13.52 2.67
N VAL A 84 -14.63 -12.60 2.18
CA VAL A 84 -15.86 -12.15 2.84
C VAL A 84 -17.00 -12.07 1.83
N SER A 85 -18.23 -12.13 2.31
CA SER A 85 -19.37 -11.85 1.42
C SER A 85 -19.25 -10.44 0.82
N PRO A 86 -19.63 -10.25 -0.46
CA PRO A 86 -19.69 -8.91 -1.07
C PRO A 86 -20.57 -7.93 -0.29
N THR A 87 -21.54 -8.45 0.48
CA THR A 87 -22.43 -7.66 1.34
C THR A 87 -22.05 -7.66 2.81
N ASP A 88 -20.87 -8.17 3.14
CA ASP A 88 -20.36 -8.20 4.52
C ASP A 88 -20.38 -6.82 5.18
N GLY A 89 -20.78 -6.77 6.44
CA GLY A 89 -20.93 -5.53 7.19
C GLY A 89 -19.61 -4.80 7.43
N TYR A 90 -18.54 -5.56 7.68
CA TYR A 90 -17.22 -4.99 7.91
C TYR A 90 -16.60 -4.49 6.59
N LEU A 91 -16.72 -5.25 5.50
CA LEU A 91 -16.31 -4.81 4.16
C LEU A 91 -17.00 -3.48 3.81
N ARG A 92 -18.33 -3.41 3.96
CA ARG A 92 -19.08 -2.17 3.69
C ARG A 92 -18.64 -1.00 4.57
N HIS A 93 -18.32 -1.27 5.82
CA HIS A 93 -17.80 -0.24 6.72
C HIS A 93 -16.44 0.27 6.24
N VAL A 94 -15.50 -0.62 5.94
CA VAL A 94 -14.16 -0.27 5.44
C VAL A 94 -14.27 0.55 4.15
N LEU A 95 -15.05 0.06 3.18
CA LEU A 95 -15.23 0.77 1.90
C LEU A 95 -15.95 2.11 2.07
N GLY A 96 -16.89 2.21 3.02
CA GLY A 96 -17.61 3.44 3.35
C GLY A 96 -16.69 4.50 3.96
N VAL A 97 -15.83 4.11 4.90
CA VAL A 97 -14.85 5.03 5.53
C VAL A 97 -13.87 5.58 4.49
N HIS A 98 -13.52 4.78 3.49
CA HIS A 98 -12.54 5.15 2.46
C HIS A 98 -13.17 5.59 1.12
N LEU A 99 -14.48 5.82 1.09
CA LEU A 99 -15.23 6.05 -0.16
C LEU A 99 -14.70 7.24 -0.96
N ASP A 100 -14.41 8.35 -0.32
CA ASP A 100 -13.91 9.55 -1.00
C ASP A 100 -12.53 9.30 -1.61
N ASP A 101 -11.70 8.55 -0.92
CA ASP A 101 -10.37 8.17 -1.38
C ASP A 101 -10.48 7.16 -2.55
N ILE A 102 -11.37 6.15 -2.44
CA ILE A 102 -11.64 5.20 -3.54
C ILE A 102 -12.11 5.95 -4.80
N ARG A 103 -13.01 6.91 -4.67
CA ARG A 103 -13.54 7.70 -5.79
C ARG A 103 -12.50 8.61 -6.45
N THR A 104 -11.41 8.93 -5.77
CA THR A 104 -10.28 9.62 -6.40
C THR A 104 -9.64 8.76 -7.49
N PHE A 105 -9.68 7.44 -7.34
CA PHE A 105 -9.09 6.48 -8.29
C PHE A 105 -10.12 5.85 -9.21
N GLN A 106 -11.34 5.65 -8.73
CA GLN A 106 -12.47 5.08 -9.44
C GLN A 106 -13.72 5.94 -9.21
N PRO A 107 -13.91 7.03 -10.01
CA PRO A 107 -15.01 7.98 -9.82
C PRO A 107 -16.41 7.35 -9.89
N SER A 108 -16.58 6.30 -10.71
CA SER A 108 -17.84 5.57 -10.88
C SER A 108 -18.01 4.40 -9.90
N TYR A 109 -17.11 4.26 -8.91
CA TYR A 109 -17.20 3.17 -7.96
C TYR A 109 -18.57 3.09 -7.28
N ALA A 110 -19.18 1.91 -7.37
CA ALA A 110 -20.40 1.53 -6.64
C ALA A 110 -20.06 0.38 -5.68
N ALA A 111 -20.70 0.43 -4.50
CA ALA A 111 -20.49 -0.66 -3.52
C ALA A 111 -20.93 -2.00 -4.12
N PRO A 112 -20.19 -3.09 -3.84
CA PRO A 112 -20.55 -4.41 -4.32
C PRO A 112 -21.91 -4.82 -3.79
N VAL A 113 -22.68 -5.52 -4.64
CA VAL A 113 -23.99 -6.07 -4.31
C VAL A 113 -23.93 -7.59 -4.37
N ASP A 114 -24.81 -8.24 -3.65
CA ASP A 114 -25.00 -9.69 -3.78
C ASP A 114 -25.76 -9.97 -5.08
N ASP A 115 -25.11 -10.68 -5.97
CA ASP A 115 -25.65 -11.07 -7.27
C ASP A 115 -25.71 -12.60 -7.46
N GLY A 116 -25.82 -13.31 -6.34
CA GLY A 116 -25.99 -14.76 -6.34
C GLY A 116 -24.70 -15.56 -6.55
N GLY A 117 -23.54 -14.98 -6.18
CA GLY A 117 -22.25 -15.66 -6.16
C GLY A 117 -21.35 -15.40 -7.35
N SER A 118 -21.69 -14.42 -8.20
CA SER A 118 -20.79 -14.01 -9.29
C SER A 118 -19.71 -13.02 -8.87
N ARG A 119 -19.71 -12.58 -7.60
CA ARG A 119 -18.68 -11.70 -7.02
C ARG A 119 -17.99 -12.33 -5.84
N PHE A 120 -16.69 -12.12 -5.77
CA PHE A 120 -15.82 -12.47 -4.67
C PHE A 120 -15.22 -11.20 -4.09
N ALA A 121 -15.20 -11.09 -2.77
CA ALA A 121 -14.63 -9.95 -2.07
C ALA A 121 -13.58 -10.41 -1.08
N PHE A 122 -12.44 -9.76 -1.09
CA PHE A 122 -11.29 -10.10 -0.27
C PHE A 122 -10.83 -8.89 0.51
N LEU A 123 -10.64 -9.07 1.81
CA LEU A 123 -9.96 -8.11 2.68
C LEU A 123 -8.49 -8.50 2.78
N VAL A 124 -7.62 -7.55 2.55
CA VAL A 124 -6.19 -7.72 2.72
C VAL A 124 -5.81 -7.19 4.09
N GLN A 125 -5.24 -8.05 4.90
CA GLN A 125 -4.81 -7.71 6.26
C GLN A 125 -3.30 -7.81 6.41
N ARG A 126 -2.76 -6.94 7.24
CA ARG A 126 -1.41 -7.03 7.76
C ARG A 126 -1.47 -6.99 9.27
N GLU A 127 -1.05 -8.09 9.90
CA GLU A 127 -1.30 -8.31 11.33
C GLU A 127 -2.81 -8.22 11.63
N ALA A 128 -3.26 -7.26 12.45
CA ALA A 128 -4.66 -7.03 12.76
C ALA A 128 -5.28 -5.83 12.00
N GLU A 129 -4.54 -5.21 11.07
CA GLU A 129 -4.99 -4.01 10.35
C GLU A 129 -5.42 -4.36 8.93
N THR A 130 -6.64 -3.96 8.55
CA THR A 130 -7.08 -4.05 7.15
C THR A 130 -6.40 -2.98 6.32
N VAL A 131 -5.57 -3.41 5.38
CA VAL A 131 -4.74 -2.54 4.54
C VAL A 131 -5.27 -2.38 3.12
N GLY A 132 -6.25 -3.18 2.73
CA GLY A 132 -6.85 -3.10 1.41
C GLY A 132 -8.05 -4.01 1.23
N ALA A 133 -8.71 -3.87 0.09
CA ALA A 133 -9.81 -4.71 -0.34
C ALA A 133 -9.76 -4.92 -1.86
N VAL A 134 -10.08 -6.12 -2.30
CA VAL A 134 -10.17 -6.48 -3.71
C VAL A 134 -11.55 -7.08 -3.96
N VAL A 135 -12.22 -6.64 -5.02
CA VAL A 135 -13.50 -7.21 -5.46
C VAL A 135 -13.35 -7.66 -6.90
N VAL A 136 -13.69 -8.91 -7.13
CA VAL A 136 -13.60 -9.55 -8.45
C VAL A 136 -14.95 -10.13 -8.81
N ARG A 137 -15.42 -9.85 -10.02
CA ARG A 137 -16.60 -10.47 -10.59
C ARG A 137 -16.17 -11.61 -11.53
N ASP A 138 -16.79 -12.77 -11.38
CA ASP A 138 -16.65 -13.87 -12.33
C ASP A 138 -17.45 -13.55 -13.62
N ASP A 139 -16.75 -13.36 -14.71
CA ASP A 139 -17.36 -13.14 -16.03
C ASP A 139 -17.55 -14.46 -16.80
N GLY A 140 -17.27 -15.61 -16.14
CA GLY A 140 -17.38 -16.93 -16.73
C GLY A 140 -16.12 -17.37 -17.50
N GLY A 141 -16.08 -18.65 -17.84
CA GLY A 141 -14.94 -19.21 -18.59
C GLY A 141 -13.60 -19.20 -17.87
N GLY A 142 -13.58 -18.97 -16.54
CA GLY A 142 -12.38 -18.84 -15.75
C GLY A 142 -11.76 -17.44 -15.81
N GLN A 143 -12.53 -16.44 -16.23
CA GLN A 143 -12.12 -15.04 -16.26
C GLN A 143 -12.79 -14.23 -15.16
N GLY A 144 -11.99 -13.51 -14.37
CA GLY A 144 -12.46 -12.58 -13.36
C GLY A 144 -12.19 -11.13 -13.75
N LEU A 145 -13.19 -10.26 -13.60
CA LEU A 145 -13.05 -8.82 -13.75
C LEU A 145 -12.74 -8.20 -12.37
N VAL A 146 -11.58 -7.60 -12.23
CA VAL A 146 -11.22 -6.84 -11.01
C VAL A 146 -11.99 -5.53 -11.02
N GLU A 147 -13.08 -5.47 -10.26
CA GLU A 147 -13.95 -4.30 -10.15
C GLU A 147 -13.40 -3.27 -9.16
N LEU A 148 -12.72 -3.72 -8.10
CA LEU A 148 -12.06 -2.88 -7.13
C LEU A 148 -10.71 -3.47 -6.74
N ASP A 149 -9.69 -2.63 -6.74
CA ASP A 149 -8.40 -2.89 -6.10
C ASP A 149 -8.02 -1.65 -5.28
N TYR A 150 -8.29 -1.73 -4.01
CA TYR A 150 -8.09 -0.62 -3.10
C TYR A 150 -7.04 -0.94 -2.03
N VAL A 151 -6.12 -0.02 -1.84
CA VAL A 151 -5.14 -0.04 -0.76
C VAL A 151 -5.24 1.27 0.02
N THR A 152 -5.31 1.16 1.34
CA THR A 152 -5.35 2.34 2.22
C THR A 152 -4.12 3.22 2.00
N GLU A 153 -4.27 4.53 2.10
CA GLU A 153 -3.23 5.51 1.77
C GLU A 153 -1.91 5.21 2.49
N ARG A 154 -2.00 4.77 3.73
CA ARG A 154 -0.85 4.44 4.59
C ARG A 154 0.05 3.36 4.01
N PHE A 155 -0.51 2.36 3.32
CA PHE A 155 0.20 1.18 2.83
C PHE A 155 0.42 1.14 1.32
N ARG A 156 0.04 2.17 0.57
CA ARG A 156 0.23 2.23 -0.90
C ARG A 156 1.69 2.06 -1.32
N ASP A 157 2.62 2.51 -0.50
CA ASP A 157 4.05 2.35 -0.76
C ASP A 157 4.53 0.91 -0.55
N CYS A 158 3.77 0.07 0.18
CA CYS A 158 4.11 -1.31 0.49
C CYS A 158 3.61 -2.31 -0.56
N THR A 159 2.77 -1.88 -1.51
CA THR A 159 2.24 -2.66 -2.64
C THR A 159 1.66 -4.03 -2.24
N PRO A 160 0.69 -4.09 -1.29
CA PRO A 160 0.11 -5.36 -0.83
C PRO A 160 -0.61 -6.13 -1.95
N GLY A 161 -1.04 -5.47 -3.03
CA GLY A 161 -1.60 -6.11 -4.22
C GLY A 161 -0.66 -7.13 -4.86
N ALA A 162 0.65 -6.93 -4.79
CA ALA A 162 1.62 -7.90 -5.33
C ALA A 162 1.48 -9.27 -4.64
N PHE A 163 1.17 -9.29 -3.35
CA PHE A 163 0.87 -10.52 -2.60
C PHE A 163 -0.48 -11.12 -3.03
N VAL A 164 -1.55 -10.31 -3.05
CA VAL A 164 -2.91 -10.77 -3.39
C VAL A 164 -2.92 -11.45 -4.74
N TYR A 165 -2.32 -10.82 -5.74
CA TYR A 165 -2.31 -11.35 -7.10
C TYR A 165 -1.23 -12.43 -7.34
N GLY A 166 -0.20 -12.52 -6.52
CA GLY A 166 0.95 -13.37 -6.78
C GLY A 166 1.07 -14.61 -5.93
N ALA A 167 0.68 -14.54 -4.67
CA ALA A 167 1.01 -15.59 -3.69
C ALA A 167 -0.19 -16.11 -2.89
N SER A 168 -1.35 -15.44 -2.95
CA SER A 168 -2.51 -15.84 -2.13
C SER A 168 -3.23 -17.09 -2.64
N GLY A 169 -3.22 -17.35 -3.94
CA GLY A 169 -3.95 -18.48 -4.55
C GLY A 169 -5.49 -18.35 -4.53
N VAL A 170 -6.01 -17.29 -3.92
CA VAL A 170 -7.47 -17.16 -3.68
C VAL A 170 -8.31 -17.12 -4.95
N PHE A 171 -7.77 -16.64 -6.05
CA PHE A 171 -8.50 -16.56 -7.32
C PHE A 171 -8.56 -17.92 -8.01
N GLU A 172 -7.48 -18.68 -7.92
CA GLU A 172 -7.37 -20.02 -8.46
C GLU A 172 -8.31 -21.00 -7.73
N GLU A 173 -8.51 -20.82 -6.42
CA GLU A 173 -9.47 -21.60 -5.62
C GLU A 173 -10.92 -21.42 -6.11
N HIS A 174 -11.24 -20.27 -6.70
CA HIS A 174 -12.53 -19.99 -7.37
C HIS A 174 -12.55 -20.42 -8.85
N GLY A 175 -11.53 -21.13 -9.31
CA GLY A 175 -11.46 -21.61 -10.69
C GLY A 175 -11.14 -20.52 -11.72
N LEU A 176 -10.72 -19.34 -11.26
CA LEU A 176 -10.27 -18.27 -12.13
C LEU A 176 -8.89 -18.60 -12.69
N ARG A 177 -8.68 -18.37 -13.98
CA ARG A 177 -7.41 -18.60 -14.68
C ARG A 177 -6.84 -17.31 -15.23
N ARG A 178 -7.66 -16.28 -15.33
CA ARG A 178 -7.28 -14.96 -15.83
C ARG A 178 -8.04 -13.87 -15.09
N LEU A 179 -7.33 -12.80 -14.78
CA LEU A 179 -7.93 -11.57 -14.29
C LEU A 179 -7.83 -10.48 -15.34
N VAL A 180 -8.86 -9.68 -15.44
CA VAL A 180 -8.92 -8.47 -16.27
C VAL A 180 -9.17 -7.30 -15.35
N ALA A 181 -8.37 -6.25 -15.47
CA ALA A 181 -8.61 -5.04 -14.70
C ALA A 181 -9.73 -4.22 -15.33
N ALA A 182 -10.63 -3.68 -14.51
CA ALA A 182 -11.66 -2.76 -14.99
C ALA A 182 -11.03 -1.55 -15.72
N PRO A 183 -11.71 -0.99 -16.73
CA PRO A 183 -11.14 0.09 -17.56
C PRO A 183 -10.64 1.29 -16.75
N GLU A 184 -11.27 1.59 -15.62
CA GLU A 184 -10.88 2.69 -14.74
C GLU A 184 -9.53 2.45 -14.05
N LEU A 185 -9.19 1.19 -13.78
CA LEU A 185 -7.90 0.81 -13.23
C LEU A 185 -6.75 0.96 -14.24
N ALA A 186 -7.06 1.01 -15.55
CA ALA A 186 -6.07 1.15 -16.62
C ALA A 186 -5.21 2.42 -16.51
N HIS A 187 -5.70 3.46 -15.85
CA HIS A 187 -4.94 4.69 -15.58
C HIS A 187 -3.72 4.45 -14.65
N TRP A 188 -3.70 3.34 -13.94
CA TRP A 188 -2.65 2.96 -13.00
C TRP A 188 -1.69 1.92 -13.60
N SER A 189 -1.28 2.15 -14.85
CA SER A 189 -0.42 1.25 -15.62
C SER A 189 0.84 0.79 -14.89
N ASP A 190 1.52 1.72 -14.19
CA ASP A 190 2.73 1.41 -13.41
C ASP A 190 2.43 0.49 -12.22
N TYR A 191 1.27 0.66 -11.59
CA TYR A 191 0.83 -0.22 -10.52
C TYR A 191 0.47 -1.59 -11.07
N LEU A 192 -0.38 -1.65 -12.10
CA LEU A 192 -0.81 -2.90 -12.73
C LEU A 192 0.38 -3.72 -13.23
N THR A 193 1.37 -3.07 -13.84
CA THR A 193 2.61 -3.74 -14.25
C THR A 193 3.35 -4.33 -13.05
N ARG A 194 3.47 -3.58 -11.95
CA ARG A 194 4.15 -4.06 -10.73
C ARG A 194 3.46 -5.25 -10.08
N VAL A 195 2.14 -5.32 -10.14
CA VAL A 195 1.36 -6.45 -9.61
C VAL A 195 1.13 -7.55 -10.65
N GLY A 196 1.84 -7.49 -11.78
CA GLY A 196 1.94 -8.57 -12.76
C GLY A 196 0.87 -8.59 -13.83
N PHE A 197 0.10 -7.52 -14.01
CA PHE A 197 -0.75 -7.36 -15.18
C PHE A 197 0.10 -6.94 -16.38
N ARG A 198 -0.29 -7.39 -17.55
CA ARG A 198 0.25 -6.98 -18.84
C ARG A 198 -0.82 -6.39 -19.72
N ARG A 199 -0.46 -5.51 -20.62
CA ARG A 199 -1.39 -4.95 -21.59
C ARG A 199 -1.65 -5.94 -22.72
N ASP A 200 -2.93 -6.11 -23.05
CA ASP A 200 -3.38 -6.93 -24.18
C ASP A 200 -4.47 -6.14 -24.94
N GLY A 201 -4.09 -5.50 -26.04
CA GLY A 201 -4.92 -4.50 -26.70
C GLY A 201 -5.24 -3.31 -25.79
N ASP A 202 -6.53 -3.09 -25.54
CA ASP A 202 -7.02 -2.03 -24.65
C ASP A 202 -7.21 -2.50 -23.20
N ALA A 203 -7.08 -3.81 -22.95
CA ALA A 203 -7.27 -4.40 -21.62
C ALA A 203 -5.94 -4.61 -20.87
N TRP A 204 -6.01 -4.63 -19.56
CA TRP A 204 -4.95 -5.11 -18.69
C TRP A 204 -5.33 -6.48 -18.16
N ILE A 205 -4.52 -7.47 -18.46
CA ILE A 205 -4.77 -8.86 -18.09
C ILE A 205 -3.64 -9.44 -17.26
N ARG A 206 -3.98 -10.38 -16.41
CA ARG A 206 -3.05 -11.21 -15.67
C ARG A 206 -3.48 -12.67 -15.80
N ASP A 207 -2.63 -13.50 -16.34
CA ASP A 207 -2.83 -14.95 -16.34
C ASP A 207 -2.42 -15.48 -14.95
N LEU A 208 -3.28 -16.30 -14.34
CA LEU A 208 -3.04 -16.96 -13.08
C LEU A 208 -2.34 -18.30 -13.34
N ALA A 209 -1.48 -18.74 -12.40
CA ALA A 209 -0.85 -20.04 -12.52
C ALA A 209 -1.95 -21.14 -12.41
N PRO A 210 -1.84 -22.24 -13.15
CA PRO A 210 -2.72 -23.38 -12.90
C PRO A 210 -2.45 -23.90 -11.47
N ALA A 211 -3.54 -24.14 -10.74
CA ALA A 211 -3.50 -24.71 -9.39
C ALA A 211 -2.84 -26.10 -9.37
#